data_19b675f0eb09cf31e032d9598abdab46
#
_entry.id   19b675f0eb09cf31e032d9598abdab46
#
_cell.length_a   1.000
_cell.length_b   1.000
_cell.length_c   1.000
_cell.angle_alpha   90.00
_cell.angle_beta   90.00
_cell.angle_gamma   90.00
#
_symmetry.space_group_name_H-M   'P 1'
#
loop_
_entity.id
_entity.type
_entity.pdbx_description
1 polymer ?
#
loop_
_entity_poly.entity_id
_entity_poly.type
_entity_poly.pdbx_seq_one_letter_code
_entity_poly.pdbx_strand_id
1 'polypeptide(L)'
;MAKEPTKQSGEGSDNYGNAAKNMAKVAKNAGKTAKAATDATRATANAAASTVKGGAKVGKAAASIAKGTAAGGVWGAIIAAAWSLRHTLFKILVCVCMFVLILIIVIVSLPIIVFENLVGYNKDGYGEGMSALYASYDDLSLSIADTINGAYQSTFDNVMNMITLGGYDRAMSLLNLVDKAVGNVQYDTCYILASYSVSMLQQGTSKENLMGKIESVSNKMFPISYEERNATRTVLQDGVEVLESISYLACTIMPFDSSVLLDAFSLDLDAEYEGLNMTNGEYVEYLSNSLKKTLGNRVN
;
A
#
# COMPACT_ATOMS: atom_id res chain seq x y z
N MET A 1 12.67 -69.76 37.10
CA MET A 1 11.72 -69.23 36.09
C MET A 1 12.51 -68.34 35.15
N ALA A 2 12.81 -68.91 33.96
CA ALA A 2 13.60 -68.27 32.93
C ALA A 2 12.66 -67.50 31.99
N LYS A 3 12.99 -66.22 31.68
CA LYS A 3 12.33 -65.46 30.62
C LYS A 3 13.17 -65.52 29.33
N GLU A 4 12.55 -66.05 28.27
CA GLU A 4 13.12 -66.13 26.94
C GLU A 4 13.38 -64.75 26.33
N PRO A 5 14.38 -64.60 25.47
CA PRO A 5 14.65 -63.38 24.73
C PRO A 5 13.82 -63.36 23.44
N THR A 6 13.03 -62.30 23.24
CA THR A 6 12.27 -62.03 22.02
C THR A 6 13.20 -61.68 20.85
N LYS A 7 13.11 -62.44 19.79
CA LYS A 7 13.74 -62.20 18.48
C LYS A 7 13.16 -60.95 17.84
N GLN A 8 13.96 -59.95 17.67
CA GLN A 8 13.69 -58.81 16.74
C GLN A 8 14.29 -59.18 15.38
N SER A 9 13.45 -59.61 14.45
CA SER A 9 13.85 -59.93 13.08
C SER A 9 13.26 -58.92 12.10
N GLY A 10 14.14 -58.23 11.35
CA GLY A 10 13.96 -58.18 9.92
C GLY A 10 13.16 -57.02 9.31
N GLU A 11 13.27 -55.78 9.76
CA GLU A 11 12.70 -54.62 9.01
C GLU A 11 13.72 -53.80 8.17
N GLY A 12 15.00 -54.21 8.19
CA GLY A 12 16.05 -53.46 7.46
C GLY A 12 16.27 -53.86 6.02
N SER A 13 15.79 -55.06 5.60
CA SER A 13 16.10 -55.64 4.26
C SER A 13 15.23 -55.10 3.14
N ASP A 14 13.97 -54.79 3.43
CA ASP A 14 12.99 -54.34 2.38
C ASP A 14 13.19 -52.89 1.92
N ASN A 15 13.79 -52.07 2.77
CA ASN A 15 14.06 -50.66 2.45
C ASN A 15 15.18 -50.48 1.41
N TYR A 16 16.22 -51.35 1.46
CA TYR A 16 17.34 -51.26 0.49
C TYR A 16 16.91 -51.82 -0.89
N GLY A 17 16.05 -52.80 -0.91
CA GLY A 17 15.50 -53.32 -2.17
C GLY A 17 14.60 -52.31 -2.92
N ASN A 18 13.83 -51.53 -2.20
CA ASN A 18 12.98 -50.49 -2.74
C ASN A 18 13.78 -49.26 -3.19
N ALA A 19 14.83 -48.86 -2.46
CA ALA A 19 15.74 -47.80 -2.86
C ALA A 19 16.49 -48.13 -4.16
N ALA A 20 16.98 -49.36 -4.29
CA ALA A 20 17.66 -49.84 -5.51
C ALA A 20 16.72 -49.88 -6.72
N LYS A 21 15.45 -50.34 -6.54
CA LYS A 21 14.42 -50.30 -7.60
C LYS A 21 14.04 -48.87 -8.01
N ASN A 22 13.98 -47.93 -7.06
CA ASN A 22 13.71 -46.56 -7.36
C ASN A 22 14.89 -45.85 -8.08
N MET A 23 16.12 -46.14 -7.69
CA MET A 23 17.29 -45.68 -8.43
C MET A 23 17.36 -46.25 -9.85
N ALA A 24 17.05 -47.48 -10.03
CA ALA A 24 16.98 -48.10 -11.38
C ALA A 24 15.88 -47.46 -12.25
N LYS A 25 14.71 -47.13 -11.66
CA LYS A 25 13.65 -46.36 -12.37
C LYS A 25 14.11 -44.94 -12.72
N VAL A 26 14.77 -44.26 -11.82
CA VAL A 26 15.31 -42.89 -12.05
C VAL A 26 16.36 -42.94 -13.16
N ALA A 27 17.29 -43.89 -13.13
CA ALA A 27 18.31 -44.08 -14.16
C ALA A 27 17.69 -44.42 -15.53
N LYS A 28 16.63 -45.26 -15.57
CA LYS A 28 15.92 -45.58 -16.80
C LYS A 28 15.12 -44.40 -17.36
N ASN A 29 14.56 -43.58 -16.50
CA ASN A 29 13.88 -42.35 -16.92
C ASN A 29 14.89 -41.27 -17.37
N ALA A 30 16.02 -41.14 -16.69
CA ALA A 30 17.11 -40.26 -17.12
C ALA A 30 17.66 -40.68 -18.50
N GLY A 31 17.78 -41.99 -18.76
CA GLY A 31 18.18 -42.49 -20.05
C GLY A 31 17.15 -42.21 -21.18
N LYS A 32 15.84 -42.29 -20.86
CA LYS A 32 14.77 -41.91 -21.81
C LYS A 32 14.77 -40.39 -22.08
N THR A 33 14.96 -39.59 -21.05
CA THR A 33 15.04 -38.12 -21.19
C THR A 33 16.29 -37.70 -21.98
N ALA A 34 17.43 -38.37 -21.76
CA ALA A 34 18.65 -38.14 -22.51
C ALA A 34 18.49 -38.52 -24.00
N LYS A 35 17.76 -39.65 -24.28
CA LYS A 35 17.50 -40.07 -25.65
C LYS A 35 16.52 -39.10 -26.33
N ALA A 36 15.45 -38.69 -25.66
CA ALA A 36 14.53 -37.66 -26.17
C ALA A 36 15.22 -36.32 -26.44
N ALA A 37 16.13 -35.90 -25.55
CA ALA A 37 16.95 -34.70 -25.77
C ALA A 37 17.91 -34.83 -26.96
N THR A 38 18.46 -36.02 -27.15
CA THR A 38 19.36 -36.32 -28.31
C THR A 38 18.57 -36.34 -29.62
N ASP A 39 17.39 -36.94 -29.63
CA ASP A 39 16.52 -36.99 -30.80
C ASP A 39 15.93 -35.59 -31.11
N ALA A 40 15.57 -34.79 -30.08
CA ALA A 40 15.18 -33.41 -30.28
C ALA A 40 16.32 -32.52 -30.79
N THR A 41 17.54 -32.77 -30.32
CA THR A 41 18.75 -32.05 -30.81
C THR A 41 19.09 -32.43 -32.26
N ARG A 42 18.86 -33.70 -32.62
CA ARG A 42 19.05 -34.19 -33.99
C ARG A 42 17.97 -33.68 -34.94
N ALA A 43 16.71 -33.58 -34.48
CA ALA A 43 15.60 -32.99 -35.24
C ALA A 43 15.83 -31.47 -35.43
N THR A 44 16.33 -30.77 -34.42
CA THR A 44 16.68 -29.31 -34.49
C THR A 44 17.90 -29.06 -35.37
N ALA A 45 18.89 -29.97 -35.32
CA ALA A 45 20.07 -29.88 -36.21
C ALA A 45 19.69 -30.13 -37.68
N ASN A 46 18.79 -31.08 -37.96
CA ASN A 46 18.29 -31.32 -39.31
C ASN A 46 17.36 -30.22 -39.82
N ALA A 47 16.53 -29.63 -38.94
CA ALA A 47 15.71 -28.45 -39.28
C ALA A 47 16.60 -27.20 -39.53
N ALA A 48 17.68 -27.01 -38.74
CA ALA A 48 18.63 -25.95 -38.97
C ALA A 48 19.44 -26.11 -40.25
N ALA A 49 19.76 -27.36 -40.68
CA ALA A 49 20.44 -27.63 -41.93
C ALA A 49 19.61 -27.31 -43.17
N SER A 50 18.27 -27.35 -43.06
CA SER A 50 17.36 -26.99 -44.16
C SER A 50 17.10 -25.50 -44.30
N THR A 51 17.45 -24.70 -43.30
CA THR A 51 17.18 -23.24 -43.25
C THR A 51 18.47 -22.39 -43.53
N VAL A 52 19.59 -23.00 -43.89
CA VAL A 52 20.89 -22.31 -44.05
C VAL A 52 21.03 -21.64 -45.43
N LYS A 53 20.52 -20.41 -45.55
CA LYS A 53 21.16 -19.37 -46.31
C LYS A 53 21.59 -18.13 -45.47
N GLY A 54 21.52 -18.20 -44.13
CA GLY A 54 21.84 -17.09 -43.24
C GLY A 54 22.64 -17.39 -41.95
N GLY A 55 23.10 -18.64 -41.73
CA GLY A 55 23.38 -19.09 -40.36
C GLY A 55 24.79 -19.59 -40.03
N ALA A 56 25.86 -18.94 -40.44
CA ALA A 56 27.23 -19.32 -40.02
C ALA A 56 27.46 -19.22 -38.47
N LYS A 57 26.64 -18.48 -37.77
CA LYS A 57 26.69 -18.37 -36.30
C LYS A 57 25.98 -19.52 -35.57
N VAL A 58 24.88 -20.03 -36.14
CA VAL A 58 24.11 -21.14 -35.57
C VAL A 58 24.84 -22.48 -35.70
N GLY A 59 25.55 -22.69 -36.82
CA GLY A 59 26.35 -23.88 -37.02
C GLY A 59 27.51 -24.05 -36.03
N LYS A 60 28.16 -22.94 -35.61
CA LYS A 60 29.23 -22.97 -34.60
C LYS A 60 28.67 -23.32 -33.18
N ALA A 61 27.50 -22.83 -32.83
CA ALA A 61 26.85 -23.15 -31.56
C ALA A 61 26.43 -24.63 -31.49
N ALA A 62 25.82 -25.16 -32.55
CA ALA A 62 25.44 -26.58 -32.65
C ALA A 62 26.66 -27.52 -32.59
N ALA A 63 27.76 -27.16 -33.23
CA ALA A 63 29.02 -27.93 -33.20
C ALA A 63 29.67 -27.93 -31.80
N SER A 64 29.58 -26.84 -31.03
CA SER A 64 30.12 -26.78 -29.66
C SER A 64 29.30 -27.62 -28.68
N ILE A 65 27.99 -27.64 -28.85
CA ILE A 65 27.06 -28.49 -28.04
C ILE A 65 27.34 -29.97 -28.31
N ALA A 66 27.52 -30.38 -29.61
CA ALA A 66 27.80 -31.75 -29.97
C ALA A 66 29.16 -32.23 -29.40
N LYS A 67 30.20 -31.39 -29.42
CA LYS A 67 31.50 -31.69 -28.80
C LYS A 67 31.43 -31.79 -27.27
N GLY A 68 30.64 -30.93 -26.62
CA GLY A 68 30.46 -30.96 -25.17
C GLY A 68 29.72 -32.23 -24.70
N THR A 69 28.77 -32.75 -25.49
CA THR A 69 28.06 -34.00 -25.22
C THR A 69 28.98 -35.20 -25.33
N ALA A 70 29.90 -35.21 -26.27
CA ALA A 70 30.85 -36.32 -26.50
C ALA A 70 31.89 -36.43 -25.37
N ALA A 71 32.32 -35.31 -24.77
CA ALA A 71 33.37 -35.27 -23.76
C ALA A 71 32.88 -35.29 -22.29
N GLY A 72 31.67 -34.82 -22.01
CA GLY A 72 31.18 -34.61 -20.64
C GLY A 72 29.75 -35.08 -20.40
N GLY A 73 29.16 -35.86 -21.29
CA GLY A 73 27.77 -36.30 -21.19
C GLY A 73 26.77 -35.13 -21.13
N VAL A 74 25.67 -35.30 -20.43
CA VAL A 74 24.58 -34.27 -20.32
C VAL A 74 25.11 -32.96 -19.71
N TRP A 75 25.98 -33.03 -18.72
CA TRP A 75 26.54 -31.84 -18.07
C TRP A 75 27.50 -31.08 -18.99
N GLY A 76 28.31 -31.80 -19.80
CA GLY A 76 29.16 -31.15 -20.79
C GLY A 76 28.38 -30.44 -21.88
N ALA A 77 27.22 -30.97 -22.27
CA ALA A 77 26.32 -30.31 -23.22
C ALA A 77 25.72 -29.02 -22.66
N ILE A 78 25.27 -29.06 -21.38
CA ILE A 78 24.72 -27.88 -20.70
C ILE A 78 25.74 -26.77 -20.56
N ILE A 79 26.97 -27.12 -20.16
CA ILE A 79 28.07 -26.15 -20.02
C ILE A 79 28.46 -25.57 -21.38
N ALA A 80 28.57 -26.40 -22.43
CA ALA A 80 28.88 -25.93 -23.78
C ALA A 80 27.78 -25.04 -24.38
N ALA A 81 26.50 -25.38 -24.12
CA ALA A 81 25.37 -24.55 -24.52
C ALA A 81 25.39 -23.20 -23.78
N ALA A 82 25.59 -23.22 -22.47
CA ALA A 82 25.70 -21.99 -21.67
C ALA A 82 26.87 -21.10 -22.15
N TRP A 83 28.00 -21.71 -22.47
CA TRP A 83 29.16 -20.96 -22.96
C TRP A 83 28.98 -20.39 -24.38
N SER A 84 28.31 -21.12 -25.25
CA SER A 84 27.99 -20.64 -26.60
C SER A 84 26.93 -19.53 -26.61
N LEU A 85 26.01 -19.58 -25.63
CA LEU A 85 24.95 -18.60 -25.47
C LEU A 85 25.29 -17.45 -24.51
N ARG A 86 26.53 -17.42 -23.96
CA ARG A 86 26.94 -16.42 -22.95
C ARG A 86 26.60 -14.98 -23.32
N HIS A 87 26.81 -14.61 -24.59
CA HIS A 87 26.51 -13.26 -25.07
C HIS A 87 24.99 -12.99 -25.14
N THR A 88 24.21 -14.01 -25.48
CA THR A 88 22.76 -13.91 -25.53
C THR A 88 22.18 -13.89 -24.10
N LEU A 89 22.69 -14.76 -23.21
CA LEU A 89 22.33 -14.77 -21.78
C LEU A 89 22.71 -13.45 -21.10
N PHE A 90 23.88 -12.90 -21.40
CA PHE A 90 24.29 -11.60 -20.87
C PHE A 90 23.37 -10.48 -21.37
N LYS A 91 22.96 -10.47 -22.63
CA LYS A 91 22.01 -9.51 -23.18
C LYS A 91 20.63 -9.63 -22.47
N ILE A 92 20.14 -10.85 -22.28
CA ILE A 92 18.89 -11.11 -21.55
C ILE A 92 18.99 -10.62 -20.11
N LEU A 93 20.10 -10.92 -19.42
CA LEU A 93 20.36 -10.46 -18.06
C LEU A 93 20.33 -8.93 -17.97
N VAL A 94 21.04 -8.26 -18.90
CA VAL A 94 21.04 -6.79 -18.97
C VAL A 94 19.62 -6.24 -19.22
N CYS A 95 18.86 -6.85 -20.14
CA CYS A 95 17.47 -6.44 -20.38
C CYS A 95 16.60 -6.63 -19.14
N VAL A 96 16.74 -7.73 -18.41
CA VAL A 96 16.01 -7.97 -17.16
C VAL A 96 16.42 -6.95 -16.09
N CYS A 97 17.71 -6.69 -15.92
CA CYS A 97 18.20 -5.66 -15.00
C CYS A 97 17.66 -4.26 -15.35
N MET A 98 17.67 -3.90 -16.64
CA MET A 98 17.10 -2.62 -17.10
C MET A 98 15.60 -2.55 -16.85
N PHE A 99 14.85 -3.64 -17.08
CA PHE A 99 13.43 -3.70 -16.80
C PHE A 99 13.12 -3.55 -15.31
N VAL A 100 13.90 -4.23 -14.45
CA VAL A 100 13.78 -4.08 -12.98
C VAL A 100 14.13 -2.65 -12.55
N LEU A 101 15.17 -2.04 -13.14
CA LEU A 101 15.54 -0.65 -12.87
C LEU A 101 14.40 0.32 -13.26
N ILE A 102 13.79 0.12 -14.43
CA ILE A 102 12.65 0.93 -14.88
C ILE A 102 11.46 0.75 -13.93
N LEU A 103 11.17 -0.49 -13.50
CA LEU A 103 10.13 -0.76 -12.50
C LEU A 103 10.39 -0.03 -11.18
N ILE A 104 11.62 -0.06 -10.68
CA ILE A 104 12.01 0.66 -9.46
C ILE A 104 11.81 2.17 -9.64
N ILE A 105 12.24 2.73 -10.78
CA ILE A 105 12.05 4.16 -11.08
C ILE A 105 10.56 4.51 -11.11
N VAL A 106 9.72 3.69 -11.75
CA VAL A 106 8.27 3.90 -11.80
C VAL A 106 7.68 3.87 -10.38
N ILE A 107 8.02 2.86 -9.58
CA ILE A 107 7.50 2.73 -8.19
C ILE A 107 7.94 3.94 -7.34
N VAL A 108 9.18 4.40 -7.46
CA VAL A 108 9.67 5.56 -6.70
C VAL A 108 9.06 6.87 -7.18
N SER A 109 8.73 6.99 -8.47
CA SER A 109 8.10 8.21 -9.02
C SER A 109 6.58 8.26 -8.87
N LEU A 110 5.91 7.13 -8.58
CA LEU A 110 4.46 7.07 -8.38
C LEU A 110 3.94 8.09 -7.36
N PRO A 111 4.53 8.25 -6.16
CA PRO A 111 4.07 9.24 -5.20
C PRO A 111 4.10 10.67 -5.75
N ILE A 112 5.12 10.99 -6.55
CA ILE A 112 5.30 12.32 -7.16
C ILE A 112 4.24 12.54 -8.25
N ILE A 113 4.02 11.55 -9.12
CA ILE A 113 3.03 11.62 -10.21
C ILE A 113 1.60 11.76 -9.67
N VAL A 114 1.27 11.01 -8.62
CA VAL A 114 -0.04 11.10 -7.96
C VAL A 114 -0.22 12.47 -7.34
N PHE A 115 0.81 12.98 -6.68
CA PHE A 115 0.80 14.29 -6.08
C PHE A 115 0.68 15.41 -7.13
N GLU A 116 1.40 15.32 -8.25
CA GLU A 116 1.28 16.25 -9.38
C GLU A 116 -0.14 16.32 -9.93
N ASN A 117 -0.82 15.18 -10.06
CA ASN A 117 -2.22 15.14 -10.51
C ASN A 117 -3.18 15.73 -9.47
N LEU A 118 -2.95 15.46 -8.19
CA LEU A 118 -3.78 15.95 -7.08
C LEU A 118 -3.70 17.47 -6.94
N VAL A 119 -2.52 18.02 -7.16
CA VAL A 119 -2.21 19.43 -6.99
C VAL A 119 -2.50 20.25 -8.26
N GLY A 120 -2.94 19.60 -9.35
CA GLY A 120 -3.26 20.29 -10.59
C GLY A 120 -2.04 20.85 -11.32
N TYR A 121 -0.87 20.19 -11.15
CA TYR A 121 0.35 20.58 -11.84
C TYR A 121 0.15 20.50 -13.35
N ASN A 122 0.07 21.67 -14.01
CA ASN A 122 -0.22 21.76 -15.42
C ASN A 122 1.01 21.27 -16.22
N LYS A 123 0.80 20.34 -17.16
CA LYS A 123 1.83 19.71 -18.00
C LYS A 123 2.67 20.69 -18.82
N ASP A 124 2.29 21.98 -18.85
CA ASP A 124 2.94 23.01 -19.64
C ASP A 124 4.12 23.69 -18.95
N GLY A 125 4.39 23.34 -17.68
CA GLY A 125 5.40 23.99 -16.84
C GLY A 125 6.67 23.15 -16.58
N TYR A 126 7.30 22.61 -17.61
CA TYR A 126 8.60 21.90 -17.49
C TYR A 126 9.77 22.76 -16.95
N GLY A 127 9.52 23.88 -16.32
CA GLY A 127 10.57 24.82 -15.89
C GLY A 127 10.61 25.20 -14.42
N GLU A 128 9.54 24.96 -13.63
CA GLU A 128 9.46 25.51 -12.27
C GLU A 128 9.81 24.51 -11.15
N GLY A 129 9.99 23.24 -11.46
CA GLY A 129 10.56 22.22 -10.58
C GLY A 129 9.89 22.09 -9.20
N MET A 130 10.69 21.75 -8.19
CA MET A 130 10.25 21.50 -6.81
C MET A 130 9.58 22.71 -6.13
N SER A 131 9.86 23.94 -6.55
CA SER A 131 9.24 25.14 -5.96
C SER A 131 7.75 25.25 -6.25
N ALA A 132 7.32 24.90 -7.46
CA ALA A 132 5.92 24.86 -7.83
C ALA A 132 5.18 23.74 -7.10
N LEU A 133 5.80 22.56 -6.96
CA LEU A 133 5.27 21.45 -6.18
C LEU A 133 5.04 21.87 -4.71
N TYR A 134 6.01 22.56 -4.11
CA TYR A 134 5.88 23.05 -2.74
C TYR A 134 4.77 24.10 -2.58
N ALA A 135 4.68 25.05 -3.51
CA ALA A 135 3.64 26.08 -3.48
C ALA A 135 2.24 25.45 -3.60
N SER A 136 2.11 24.46 -4.45
CA SER A 136 0.84 23.76 -4.64
C SER A 136 0.47 22.88 -3.44
N TYR A 137 1.45 22.26 -2.76
CA TYR A 137 1.21 21.54 -1.50
C TYR A 137 0.77 22.53 -0.40
N ASP A 138 1.45 23.66 -0.27
CA ASP A 138 1.12 24.69 0.72
C ASP A 138 -0.32 25.19 0.52
N ASP A 139 -0.73 25.48 -0.72
CA ASP A 139 -2.11 25.89 -1.07
C ASP A 139 -3.15 24.81 -0.73
N LEU A 140 -2.86 23.55 -1.05
CA LEU A 140 -3.75 22.43 -0.74
C LEU A 140 -3.85 22.16 0.76
N SER A 141 -2.70 22.20 1.46
CA SER A 141 -2.64 22.06 2.91
C SER A 141 -3.43 23.16 3.63
N LEU A 142 -3.30 24.41 3.19
CA LEU A 142 -4.11 25.51 3.70
C LEU A 142 -5.61 25.29 3.43
N SER A 143 -5.99 24.87 2.24
CA SER A 143 -7.39 24.58 1.90
C SER A 143 -8.00 23.49 2.79
N ILE A 144 -7.25 22.42 3.07
CA ILE A 144 -7.65 21.36 3.99
C ILE A 144 -7.76 21.93 5.42
N ALA A 145 -6.77 22.69 5.87
CA ALA A 145 -6.78 23.32 7.18
C ALA A 145 -7.98 24.24 7.38
N ASP A 146 -8.26 25.09 6.41
CA ASP A 146 -9.41 26.00 6.46
C ASP A 146 -10.73 25.25 6.53
N THR A 147 -10.87 24.16 5.78
CA THR A 147 -12.09 23.33 5.80
C THR A 147 -12.27 22.63 7.15
N ILE A 148 -11.21 22.05 7.72
CA ILE A 148 -11.27 21.40 9.04
C ILE A 148 -11.54 22.42 10.16
N ASN A 149 -10.88 23.58 10.12
CA ASN A 149 -11.11 24.65 11.07
C ASN A 149 -12.54 25.22 10.94
N GLY A 150 -13.03 25.39 9.71
CA GLY A 150 -14.43 25.78 9.45
C GLY A 150 -15.43 24.77 9.99
N ALA A 151 -15.14 23.47 9.84
CA ALA A 151 -15.96 22.40 10.44
C ALA A 151 -15.99 22.48 11.96
N TYR A 152 -14.84 22.71 12.60
CA TYR A 152 -14.79 22.93 14.06
C TYR A 152 -15.62 24.14 14.49
N GLN A 153 -15.43 25.28 13.82
CA GLN A 153 -16.19 26.50 14.13
C GLN A 153 -17.70 26.28 13.97
N SER A 154 -18.11 25.63 12.88
CA SER A 154 -19.51 25.27 12.65
C SER A 154 -20.07 24.36 13.73
N THR A 155 -19.28 23.41 14.23
CA THR A 155 -19.64 22.53 15.34
C THR A 155 -19.82 23.33 16.64
N PHE A 156 -18.90 24.23 16.94
CA PHE A 156 -19.00 25.11 18.11
C PHE A 156 -20.23 26.01 18.04
N ASP A 157 -20.49 26.64 16.88
CA ASP A 157 -21.68 27.47 16.68
C ASP A 157 -22.98 26.65 16.80
N ASN A 158 -22.97 25.41 16.37
CA ASN A 158 -24.09 24.50 16.54
C ASN A 158 -24.38 24.22 18.04
N VAL A 159 -23.37 23.95 18.84
CA VAL A 159 -23.49 23.81 20.31
C VAL A 159 -24.07 25.09 20.94
N MET A 160 -23.54 26.25 20.54
CA MET A 160 -24.06 27.54 21.04
C MET A 160 -25.52 27.77 20.65
N ASN A 161 -25.92 27.39 19.45
CA ASN A 161 -27.31 27.45 19.01
C ASN A 161 -28.21 26.48 19.77
N MET A 162 -27.74 25.24 20.04
CA MET A 162 -28.48 24.27 20.87
C MET A 162 -28.75 24.83 22.26
N ILE A 163 -27.76 25.46 22.89
CA ILE A 163 -27.94 26.07 24.24
C ILE A 163 -28.94 27.21 24.16
N THR A 164 -28.81 28.09 23.15
CA THR A 164 -29.65 29.31 23.07
C THR A 164 -31.08 29.00 22.64
N LEU A 165 -31.28 28.17 21.63
CA LEU A 165 -32.59 27.85 21.09
C LEU A 165 -33.34 26.81 21.97
N GLY A 166 -32.63 25.97 22.71
CA GLY A 166 -33.18 24.98 23.62
C GLY A 166 -33.71 25.59 24.93
N GLY A 167 -33.49 26.91 25.16
CA GLY A 167 -33.94 27.56 26.36
C GLY A 167 -33.17 27.18 27.64
N TYR A 168 -31.98 26.65 27.49
CA TYR A 168 -31.10 26.27 28.58
C TYR A 168 -30.42 27.46 29.24
N ASP A 169 -30.12 27.36 30.56
CA ASP A 169 -29.33 28.36 31.25
C ASP A 169 -27.93 28.44 30.61
N ARG A 170 -27.66 29.60 29.98
CA ARG A 170 -26.45 29.80 29.19
C ARG A 170 -25.18 29.74 30.05
N ALA A 171 -25.24 30.34 31.25
CA ALA A 171 -24.05 30.41 32.11
C ALA A 171 -23.65 29.01 32.60
N MET A 172 -24.62 28.23 33.07
CA MET A 172 -24.37 26.86 33.50
C MET A 172 -23.98 25.94 32.35
N SER A 173 -24.59 26.10 31.18
CA SER A 173 -24.21 25.33 29.99
C SER A 173 -22.78 25.61 29.56
N LEU A 174 -22.34 26.89 29.55
CA LEU A 174 -20.96 27.24 29.22
C LEU A 174 -19.96 26.75 30.28
N LEU A 175 -20.29 26.75 31.54
CA LEU A 175 -19.48 26.18 32.62
C LEU A 175 -19.28 24.65 32.45
N ASN A 176 -20.26 23.98 31.84
CA ASN A 176 -20.25 22.54 31.60
C ASN A 176 -19.93 22.17 30.14
N LEU A 177 -19.48 23.13 29.35
CA LEU A 177 -18.96 22.88 28.01
C LEU A 177 -17.49 22.41 28.10
N VAL A 178 -17.26 21.19 27.71
CA VAL A 178 -15.91 20.59 27.59
C VAL A 178 -15.53 20.55 26.13
N ASP A 179 -14.54 21.34 25.77
CA ASP A 179 -14.00 21.35 24.43
C ASP A 179 -12.68 20.56 24.39
N LYS A 180 -12.72 19.35 23.89
CA LYS A 180 -11.56 18.47 23.71
C LYS A 180 -10.86 18.70 22.38
N ALA A 181 -11.46 19.46 21.47
CA ALA A 181 -10.89 19.78 20.17
C ALA A 181 -9.93 20.95 20.25
N VAL A 182 -10.15 21.93 21.14
CA VAL A 182 -9.26 23.09 21.30
C VAL A 182 -7.83 22.65 21.61
N GLY A 183 -6.88 23.09 20.78
CA GLY A 183 -5.46 22.75 20.89
C GLY A 183 -5.11 21.31 20.52
N ASN A 184 -6.10 20.48 20.15
CA ASN A 184 -5.93 19.08 19.78
C ASN A 184 -6.48 18.76 18.38
N VAL A 185 -6.68 19.77 17.53
CA VAL A 185 -7.00 19.54 16.11
C VAL A 185 -5.73 19.06 15.42
N GLN A 186 -5.41 17.80 15.59
CA GLN A 186 -4.26 17.17 14.94
C GLN A 186 -4.74 16.38 13.74
N TYR A 187 -4.27 16.77 12.59
CA TYR A 187 -4.46 16.01 11.36
C TYR A 187 -3.15 15.99 10.57
N ASP A 188 -2.96 14.93 9.84
CA ASP A 188 -1.78 14.74 8.98
C ASP A 188 -2.21 14.94 7.53
N THR A 189 -1.87 16.08 6.94
CA THR A 189 -2.19 16.38 5.55
C THR A 189 -1.64 15.31 4.60
N CYS A 190 -0.41 14.83 4.83
CA CYS A 190 0.16 13.78 4.00
C CYS A 190 -0.62 12.47 4.10
N TYR A 191 -1.13 12.15 5.28
CA TYR A 191 -1.98 10.97 5.47
C TYR A 191 -3.33 11.12 4.76
N ILE A 192 -3.96 12.30 4.85
CA ILE A 192 -5.22 12.60 4.14
C ILE A 192 -5.02 12.47 2.63
N LEU A 193 -3.96 13.07 2.09
CA LEU A 193 -3.64 13.00 0.67
C LEU A 193 -3.35 11.58 0.20
N ALA A 194 -2.58 10.83 0.99
CA ALA A 194 -2.27 9.43 0.71
C ALA A 194 -3.54 8.56 0.72
N SER A 195 -4.40 8.72 1.74
CA SER A 195 -5.68 7.99 1.85
C SER A 195 -6.59 8.26 0.66
N TYR A 196 -6.74 9.52 0.28
CA TYR A 196 -7.52 9.89 -0.90
C TYR A 196 -6.94 9.28 -2.18
N SER A 197 -5.61 9.34 -2.37
CA SER A 197 -4.95 8.78 -3.55
C SER A 197 -5.14 7.27 -3.66
N VAL A 198 -5.02 6.56 -2.55
CA VAL A 198 -5.23 5.11 -2.48
C VAL A 198 -6.68 4.76 -2.81
N SER A 199 -7.65 5.52 -2.27
CA SER A 199 -9.07 5.30 -2.53
C SER A 199 -9.45 5.46 -4.01
N MET A 200 -8.72 6.28 -4.73
CA MET A 200 -8.91 6.53 -6.17
C MET A 200 -8.03 5.65 -7.05
N LEU A 201 -7.36 4.63 -6.48
CA LEU A 201 -6.37 3.80 -7.19
C LEU A 201 -5.36 4.66 -7.98
N GLN A 202 -5.02 5.83 -7.43
CA GLN A 202 -4.14 6.83 -8.02
C GLN A 202 -4.61 7.37 -9.39
N GLN A 203 -5.90 7.25 -9.69
CA GLN A 203 -6.50 7.71 -10.95
C GLN A 203 -7.59 8.76 -10.68
N GLY A 204 -7.66 9.76 -11.54
CA GLY A 204 -8.71 10.78 -11.47
C GLY A 204 -8.69 11.64 -10.19
N THR A 205 -7.56 11.71 -9.51
CA THR A 205 -7.36 12.57 -8.34
C THR A 205 -7.37 14.04 -8.76
N SER A 206 -8.15 14.88 -8.06
CA SER A 206 -8.14 16.33 -8.25
C SER A 206 -8.38 17.04 -6.93
N LYS A 207 -7.92 18.30 -6.84
CA LYS A 207 -8.16 19.17 -5.68
C LYS A 207 -9.65 19.33 -5.41
N GLU A 208 -10.44 19.60 -6.44
CA GLU A 208 -11.87 19.83 -6.34
C GLU A 208 -12.61 18.60 -5.80
N ASN A 209 -12.26 17.41 -6.29
CA ASN A 209 -12.88 16.17 -5.83
C ASN A 209 -12.49 15.87 -4.37
N LEU A 210 -11.23 16.04 -4.02
CA LEU A 210 -10.75 15.89 -2.63
C LEU A 210 -11.49 16.83 -1.70
N MET A 211 -11.50 18.14 -2.02
CA MET A 211 -12.14 19.14 -1.17
C MET A 211 -13.64 18.89 -1.04
N GLY A 212 -14.33 18.54 -2.14
CA GLY A 212 -15.73 18.18 -2.10
C GLY A 212 -16.05 16.98 -1.21
N LYS A 213 -15.17 15.96 -1.19
CA LYS A 213 -15.30 14.82 -0.26
C LYS A 213 -15.08 15.23 1.20
N ILE A 214 -14.07 16.05 1.49
CA ILE A 214 -13.79 16.57 2.83
C ILE A 214 -14.98 17.43 3.31
N GLU A 215 -15.46 18.35 2.50
CA GLU A 215 -16.61 19.22 2.81
C GLU A 215 -17.89 18.44 3.07
N SER A 216 -18.12 17.35 2.31
CA SER A 216 -19.34 16.52 2.45
C SER A 216 -19.52 15.89 3.82
N VAL A 217 -18.43 15.75 4.59
CA VAL A 217 -18.43 15.13 5.93
C VAL A 217 -18.01 16.10 7.03
N SER A 218 -17.84 17.37 6.71
CA SER A 218 -17.38 18.40 7.65
C SER A 218 -18.19 18.45 8.95
N ASN A 219 -19.50 18.28 8.86
CA ASN A 219 -20.42 18.26 10.00
C ASN A 219 -20.28 17.04 10.93
N LYS A 220 -19.47 16.06 10.58
CA LYS A 220 -19.21 14.84 11.37
C LYS A 220 -17.79 14.80 11.94
N MET A 221 -16.91 15.70 11.52
CA MET A 221 -15.49 15.70 11.89
C MET A 221 -15.25 15.92 13.38
N PHE A 222 -16.15 16.62 14.06
CA PHE A 222 -16.07 16.89 15.49
C PHE A 222 -17.36 16.42 16.14
N PRO A 223 -17.43 15.15 16.59
CA PRO A 223 -18.62 14.64 17.23
C PRO A 223 -18.98 15.40 18.51
N ILE A 224 -20.27 15.60 18.75
CA ILE A 224 -20.78 16.25 19.95
C ILE A 224 -21.48 15.19 20.81
N SER A 225 -21.14 15.17 22.09
CA SER A 225 -21.91 14.48 23.12
C SER A 225 -22.55 15.51 24.02
N TYR A 226 -23.84 15.37 24.32
CA TYR A 226 -24.54 16.28 25.19
C TYR A 226 -25.54 15.56 26.11
N GLU A 227 -25.77 16.15 27.26
CA GLU A 227 -26.71 15.66 28.28
C GLU A 227 -27.42 16.85 28.87
N GLU A 228 -28.77 16.79 28.95
CA GLU A 228 -29.58 17.76 29.66
C GLU A 228 -29.50 17.49 31.16
N ARG A 229 -29.24 18.52 31.97
CA ARG A 229 -29.13 18.45 33.40
C ARG A 229 -29.91 19.58 34.05
N ASN A 230 -30.38 19.35 35.28
CA ASN A 230 -31.05 20.32 36.09
C ASN A 230 -30.17 20.73 37.27
N ALA A 231 -30.23 22.00 37.64
CA ALA A 231 -29.59 22.56 38.82
C ALA A 231 -30.52 23.55 39.50
N THR A 232 -30.21 23.88 40.73
CA THR A 232 -30.91 24.92 41.47
C THR A 232 -29.95 26.07 41.73
N ARG A 233 -30.38 27.28 41.46
CA ARG A 233 -29.61 28.49 41.82
C ARG A 233 -30.43 29.38 42.77
N THR A 234 -29.73 30.09 43.63
CA THR A 234 -30.35 31.12 44.46
C THR A 234 -30.35 32.44 43.68
N VAL A 235 -31.53 33.04 43.55
CA VAL A 235 -31.73 34.36 42.96
C VAL A 235 -32.36 35.29 43.98
N LEU A 236 -32.01 36.56 43.92
CA LEU A 236 -32.65 37.59 44.72
C LEU A 236 -33.87 38.12 43.95
N GLN A 237 -35.05 37.85 44.45
CA GLN A 237 -36.28 38.41 43.91
C GLN A 237 -36.93 39.32 44.99
N ASP A 238 -37.03 40.60 44.70
CA ASP A 238 -37.53 41.63 45.61
C ASP A 238 -36.78 41.68 46.98
N GLY A 239 -35.51 41.36 46.98
CA GLY A 239 -34.66 41.33 48.17
C GLY A 239 -34.75 40.06 49.00
N VAL A 240 -35.51 39.06 48.54
CA VAL A 240 -35.65 37.74 49.17
C VAL A 240 -34.90 36.69 48.34
N GLU A 241 -34.15 35.83 49.02
CA GLU A 241 -33.51 34.68 48.36
C GLU A 241 -34.55 33.63 47.96
N VAL A 242 -34.63 33.35 46.65
CA VAL A 242 -35.52 32.32 46.09
C VAL A 242 -34.68 31.29 45.36
N LEU A 243 -35.04 30.02 45.56
CA LEU A 243 -34.45 28.91 44.79
C LEU A 243 -35.14 28.78 43.43
N GLU A 244 -34.41 28.98 42.37
CA GLU A 244 -34.87 28.80 41.00
C GLU A 244 -34.30 27.49 40.41
N SER A 245 -35.17 26.66 39.83
CA SER A 245 -34.73 25.49 39.07
C SER A 245 -34.37 25.90 37.64
N ILE A 246 -33.21 25.54 37.21
CA ILE A 246 -32.69 25.80 35.86
C ILE A 246 -32.33 24.51 35.16
N SER A 247 -32.61 24.42 33.86
CA SER A 247 -32.10 23.37 32.99
C SER A 247 -30.89 23.88 32.23
N TYR A 248 -29.86 23.08 32.13
CA TYR A 248 -28.66 23.41 31.37
C TYR A 248 -28.19 22.21 30.55
N LEU A 249 -27.43 22.48 29.48
CA LEU A 249 -26.87 21.48 28.58
C LEU A 249 -25.39 21.26 28.89
N ALA A 250 -25.03 20.08 29.37
CA ALA A 250 -23.63 19.68 29.49
C ALA A 250 -23.16 19.11 28.15
N CYS A 251 -22.29 19.84 27.47
CA CYS A 251 -21.79 19.46 26.11
C CYS A 251 -20.34 19.08 26.16
N THR A 252 -19.95 18.12 25.32
CA THR A 252 -18.56 17.80 25.04
C THR A 252 -18.36 17.78 23.53
N ILE A 253 -17.47 18.65 23.01
CA ILE A 253 -16.98 18.60 21.64
C ILE A 253 -15.78 17.64 21.64
N MET A 254 -15.87 16.58 20.84
CA MET A 254 -14.84 15.56 20.74
C MET A 254 -13.70 16.03 19.83
N PRO A 255 -12.49 15.45 19.93
CA PRO A 255 -11.39 15.72 19.01
C PRO A 255 -11.76 15.39 17.57
N PHE A 256 -10.96 15.89 16.63
CA PHE A 256 -11.08 15.55 15.22
C PHE A 256 -11.08 14.04 15.00
N ASP A 257 -12.08 13.56 14.28
CA ASP A 257 -12.25 12.15 13.93
C ASP A 257 -11.85 11.93 12.46
N SER A 258 -10.65 11.40 12.24
CA SER A 258 -10.13 11.12 10.92
C SER A 258 -10.82 9.94 10.22
N SER A 259 -11.52 9.06 10.96
CA SER A 259 -12.22 7.91 10.38
C SER A 259 -13.34 8.35 9.44
N VAL A 260 -13.94 9.50 9.72
CA VAL A 260 -14.98 10.13 8.88
C VAL A 260 -14.47 10.44 7.46
N LEU A 261 -13.18 10.80 7.33
CA LEU A 261 -12.57 11.02 6.03
C LEU A 261 -12.36 9.71 5.28
N LEU A 262 -11.97 8.63 5.95
CA LEU A 262 -11.81 7.32 5.35
C LEU A 262 -13.14 6.82 4.79
N ASP A 263 -14.23 7.03 5.53
CA ASP A 263 -15.60 6.73 5.07
C ASP A 263 -15.98 7.56 3.83
N ALA A 264 -15.68 8.87 3.85
CA ALA A 264 -15.93 9.77 2.71
C ALA A 264 -15.15 9.37 1.46
N PHE A 265 -13.94 8.83 1.66
CA PHE A 265 -13.13 8.29 0.59
C PHE A 265 -13.55 6.89 0.17
N SER A 266 -14.41 6.21 0.93
CA SER A 266 -14.80 4.81 0.77
C SER A 266 -13.57 3.89 0.82
N LEU A 267 -12.64 4.18 1.74
CA LEU A 267 -11.38 3.49 1.88
C LEU A 267 -11.42 2.52 3.08
N ASP A 268 -11.39 1.24 2.76
CA ASP A 268 -11.16 0.17 3.73
C ASP A 268 -9.65 -0.09 3.85
N LEU A 269 -9.10 0.22 5.03
CA LEU A 269 -7.66 0.09 5.28
C LEU A 269 -7.18 -1.36 5.36
N ASP A 270 -8.06 -2.30 5.71
CA ASP A 270 -7.74 -3.72 5.85
C ASP A 270 -7.83 -4.49 4.53
N ALA A 271 -8.49 -3.91 3.52
CA ALA A 271 -8.59 -4.52 2.20
C ALA A 271 -7.23 -4.56 1.49
N GLU A 272 -7.00 -5.62 0.70
CA GLU A 272 -5.81 -5.71 -0.16
C GLU A 272 -5.80 -4.60 -1.22
N TYR A 273 -4.65 -3.93 -1.38
CA TYR A 273 -4.46 -2.96 -2.46
C TYR A 273 -4.25 -3.69 -3.80
N GLU A 274 -5.01 -3.30 -4.80
CA GLU A 274 -5.01 -3.96 -6.11
C GLU A 274 -3.62 -3.95 -6.75
N GLY A 275 -3.09 -5.14 -7.04
CA GLY A 275 -1.81 -5.34 -7.71
C GLY A 275 -0.57 -5.33 -6.80
N LEU A 276 -0.72 -5.14 -5.50
CA LEU A 276 0.37 -5.23 -4.53
C LEU A 276 0.03 -6.22 -3.42
N ASN A 277 1.04 -6.88 -2.87
CA ASN A 277 0.87 -7.82 -1.75
C ASN A 277 0.95 -7.05 -0.41
N MET A 278 0.05 -6.07 -0.24
CA MET A 278 -0.08 -5.23 0.97
C MET A 278 -1.52 -4.73 1.09
N THR A 279 -1.89 -4.30 2.30
CA THR A 279 -3.20 -3.68 2.55
C THR A 279 -3.23 -2.22 2.09
N ASN A 280 -4.44 -1.67 1.92
CA ASN A 280 -4.61 -0.25 1.66
C ASN A 280 -3.96 0.60 2.76
N GLY A 281 -4.08 0.19 4.02
CA GLY A 281 -3.49 0.88 5.16
C GLY A 281 -1.97 0.93 5.08
N GLU A 282 -1.31 -0.19 4.80
CA GLU A 282 0.14 -0.26 4.60
C GLU A 282 0.59 0.64 3.44
N TYR A 283 -0.20 0.69 2.37
CA TYR A 283 0.12 1.52 1.22
C TYR A 283 -0.10 3.02 1.50
N VAL A 284 -1.15 3.39 2.25
CA VAL A 284 -1.36 4.77 2.75
C VAL A 284 -0.18 5.22 3.59
N GLU A 285 0.29 4.41 4.53
CA GLU A 285 1.45 4.73 5.35
C GLU A 285 2.71 4.91 4.52
N TYR A 286 2.95 4.02 3.56
CA TYR A 286 4.09 4.12 2.64
C TYR A 286 4.06 5.44 1.86
N LEU A 287 2.91 5.78 1.26
CA LEU A 287 2.75 7.03 0.48
C LEU A 287 2.86 8.26 1.37
N SER A 288 2.22 8.28 2.54
CA SER A 288 2.30 9.38 3.50
C SER A 288 3.73 9.65 3.93
N ASN A 289 4.48 8.60 4.30
CA ASN A 289 5.88 8.71 4.69
C ASN A 289 6.77 9.16 3.53
N SER A 290 6.48 8.72 2.30
CA SER A 290 7.18 9.15 1.09
C SER A 290 6.94 10.63 0.80
N LEU A 291 5.70 11.12 0.93
CA LEU A 291 5.34 12.53 0.81
C LEU A 291 6.07 13.38 1.86
N LYS A 292 6.03 12.99 3.14
CA LYS A 292 6.74 13.67 4.23
C LYS A 292 8.24 13.78 3.94
N LYS A 293 8.85 12.70 3.47
CA LYS A 293 10.27 12.69 3.10
C LYS A 293 10.58 13.65 1.94
N THR A 294 9.71 13.72 0.95
CA THR A 294 9.87 14.59 -0.22
C THR A 294 9.67 16.06 0.14
N LEU A 295 8.68 16.35 1.00
CA LEU A 295 8.34 17.73 1.43
C LEU A 295 9.27 18.24 2.53
N GLY A 296 9.97 17.34 3.24
CA GLY A 296 10.93 17.70 4.28
C GLY A 296 10.30 18.49 5.44
N ASN A 297 10.93 19.61 5.81
CA ASN A 297 10.50 20.45 6.96
C ASN A 297 9.20 21.25 6.72
N ARG A 298 8.51 21.06 5.59
CA ARG A 298 7.22 21.73 5.30
C ARG A 298 6.01 20.98 5.85
N VAL A 299 6.22 19.76 6.31
CA VAL A 299 5.17 18.95 6.95
C VAL A 299 5.30 19.16 8.46
N ASN A 300 4.33 19.84 9.06
CA ASN A 300 4.19 19.96 10.51
C ASN A 300 3.30 18.87 11.07
#